data_6ee01e9cd37576e5dfb8336abe66c93e
#
_entry.id   6ee01e9cd37576e5dfb8336abe66c93e
#
_cell.length_a   1.000
_cell.length_b   1.000
_cell.length_c   1.000
_cell.angle_alpha   90.00
_cell.angle_beta   90.00
_cell.angle_gamma   90.00
#
_symmetry.space_group_name_H-M   'P 1'
#
loop_
_entity.id
_entity.type
_entity.pdbx_description
1 polymer ?
#
loop_
_entity_poly.entity_id
_entity_poly.type
_entity_poly.pdbx_seq_one_letter_code
_entity_poly.pdbx_strand_id
1 'polypeptide(L)'
;MKFMMIVKHKEGQGIPPKELIEAIAKQGAEATKAGAMLGTGGLLPTAAGARVSLSKGKISVIDGPFSEAKEVVGGYAQFELPSKEEAIKGAVEFMELHKKHWPGWEGETEVRQMMEPGDFPNCK
;
A
#
# COMPACT_ATOMS: atom_id res chain seq x y z
N MET A 1 13.64 -3.66 -11.66
CA MET A 1 13.11 -4.42 -10.51
C MET A 1 11.73 -3.88 -10.17
N LYS A 2 10.81 -4.76 -9.89
CA LYS A 2 9.45 -4.35 -9.53
C LYS A 2 9.24 -4.41 -8.03
N PHE A 3 8.64 -3.37 -7.50
CA PHE A 3 8.35 -3.28 -6.07
C PHE A 3 6.88 -2.97 -5.84
N MET A 4 6.33 -3.54 -4.79
CA MET A 4 5.02 -3.16 -4.31
C MET A 4 5.20 -2.39 -3.00
N MET A 5 4.55 -1.24 -2.93
CA MET A 5 4.45 -0.48 -1.70
C MET A 5 3.05 -0.70 -1.13
N ILE A 6 3.00 -1.14 0.12
CA ILE A 6 1.77 -1.50 0.80
C ILE A 6 1.61 -0.55 1.97
N VAL A 7 0.60 0.30 1.91
CA VAL A 7 0.33 1.28 2.96
C VAL A 7 -0.56 0.65 4.01
N LYS A 8 -0.06 0.60 5.24
CA LYS A 8 -0.78 0.02 6.37
C LYS A 8 -1.06 1.10 7.41
N HIS A 9 -2.23 1.05 7.99
CA HIS A 9 -2.60 2.01 9.02
C HIS A 9 -3.67 1.43 9.95
N LYS A 10 -3.83 2.08 11.09
CA LYS A 10 -4.93 1.77 12.00
C LYS A 10 -6.18 2.46 11.46
N GLU A 11 -7.28 1.72 11.35
CA GLU A 11 -8.55 2.31 10.92
C GLU A 11 -9.08 3.32 11.94
N GLY A 12 -9.91 4.25 11.47
CA GLY A 12 -10.57 5.19 12.35
C GLY A 12 -9.81 6.50 12.56
N GLN A 13 -8.79 6.78 11.77
CA GLN A 13 -8.03 8.02 11.90
C GLN A 13 -8.65 9.20 11.15
N GLY A 14 -9.83 9.00 10.57
CA GLY A 14 -10.54 10.05 9.86
C GLY A 14 -10.32 10.02 8.35
N ILE A 15 -10.69 11.11 7.72
CA ILE A 15 -10.61 11.27 6.27
C ILE A 15 -9.32 12.01 5.91
N PRO A 16 -8.59 11.57 4.88
CA PRO A 16 -7.38 12.27 4.46
C PRO A 16 -7.69 13.74 4.11
N PRO A 17 -6.88 14.68 4.59
CA PRO A 17 -7.05 16.08 4.20
C PRO A 17 -6.90 16.28 2.69
N LYS A 18 -7.60 17.27 2.16
CA LYS A 18 -7.56 17.59 0.74
C LYS A 18 -6.13 17.84 0.24
N GLU A 19 -5.34 18.56 1.03
CA GLU A 19 -3.96 18.90 0.68
C GLU A 19 -3.09 17.65 0.54
N LEU A 20 -3.34 16.64 1.37
CA LEU A 20 -2.63 15.37 1.26
C LEU A 20 -3.01 14.64 -0.02
N ILE A 21 -4.31 14.59 -0.33
CA ILE A 21 -4.80 13.94 -1.55
C ILE A 21 -4.18 14.60 -2.78
N GLU A 22 -4.13 15.93 -2.81
CA GLU A 22 -3.52 16.68 -3.91
C GLU A 22 -2.02 16.40 -4.04
N ALA A 23 -1.32 16.36 -2.91
CA ALA A 23 0.13 16.08 -2.90
C ALA A 23 0.44 14.65 -3.38
N ILE A 24 -0.35 13.68 -2.95
CA ILE A 24 -0.21 12.29 -3.38
C ILE A 24 -0.49 12.18 -4.88
N ALA A 25 -1.53 12.84 -5.37
CA ALA A 25 -1.88 12.82 -6.79
C ALA A 25 -0.74 13.40 -7.63
N LYS A 26 -0.13 14.48 -7.16
CA LYS A 26 1.01 15.10 -7.86
C LYS A 26 2.22 14.17 -7.88
N GLN A 27 2.54 13.56 -6.74
CA GLN A 27 3.65 12.60 -6.66
C GLN A 27 3.42 11.42 -7.61
N GLY A 28 2.19 10.89 -7.62
CA GLY A 28 1.82 9.78 -8.50
C GLY A 28 1.89 10.15 -9.97
N ALA A 29 1.45 11.35 -10.33
CA ALA A 29 1.50 11.84 -11.71
C ALA A 29 2.96 11.97 -12.19
N GLU A 30 3.84 12.49 -11.33
CA GLU A 30 5.25 12.62 -11.66
C GLU A 30 5.91 11.25 -11.84
N ALA A 31 5.60 10.29 -10.96
CA ALA A 31 6.13 8.94 -11.05
C ALA A 31 5.60 8.21 -12.30
N THR A 32 4.34 8.41 -12.65
CA THR A 32 3.76 7.82 -13.86
C THR A 32 4.41 8.40 -15.11
N LYS A 33 4.60 9.71 -15.13
CA LYS A 33 5.25 10.39 -16.25
C LYS A 33 6.69 9.91 -16.46
N ALA A 34 7.38 9.63 -15.35
CA ALA A 34 8.74 9.11 -15.40
C ALA A 34 8.79 7.61 -15.77
N GLY A 35 7.65 6.95 -15.90
CA GLY A 35 7.58 5.54 -16.20
C GLY A 35 7.84 4.63 -15.01
N ALA A 36 7.94 5.20 -13.81
CA ALA A 36 8.26 4.43 -12.61
C ALA A 36 7.02 3.77 -11.99
N MET A 37 5.89 4.47 -11.97
CA MET A 37 4.67 3.90 -11.39
C MET A 37 3.91 3.06 -12.40
N LEU A 38 3.67 1.80 -12.08
CA LEU A 38 2.96 0.84 -12.93
C LEU A 38 1.48 0.77 -12.58
N GLY A 39 1.12 1.04 -11.34
CA GLY A 39 -0.26 1.01 -10.89
C GLY A 39 -0.37 1.45 -9.45
N THR A 40 -1.56 1.87 -9.04
CA THR A 40 -1.82 2.28 -7.67
C THR A 40 -3.31 2.17 -7.39
N GLY A 41 -3.66 2.06 -6.12
CA GLY A 41 -5.06 2.06 -5.70
C GLY A 41 -5.19 2.28 -4.21
N GLY A 42 -6.26 2.96 -3.83
CA GLY A 42 -6.69 3.05 -2.45
C GLY A 42 -7.77 2.02 -2.18
N LEU A 43 -7.87 1.58 -0.93
CA LEU A 43 -8.87 0.61 -0.53
C LEU A 43 -9.91 1.27 0.38
N LEU A 44 -11.16 0.88 0.20
CA LEU A 44 -12.22 1.31 1.10
C LEU A 44 -12.00 0.69 2.49
N PRO A 45 -12.61 1.25 3.54
CA PRO A 45 -12.51 0.67 4.88
C PRO A 45 -12.92 -0.80 4.90
N THR A 46 -12.43 -1.55 5.89
CA THR A 46 -12.68 -2.99 5.96
C THR A 46 -14.15 -3.37 6.11
N ALA A 47 -15.00 -2.43 6.51
CA ALA A 47 -16.45 -2.65 6.53
C ALA A 47 -17.00 -3.03 5.16
N ALA A 48 -16.35 -2.62 4.09
CA ALA A 48 -16.73 -2.95 2.72
C ALA A 48 -16.09 -4.23 2.21
N GLY A 49 -15.29 -4.91 3.03
CA GLY A 49 -14.52 -6.07 2.62
C GLY A 49 -14.91 -7.36 3.32
N ALA A 50 -14.15 -8.39 3.02
CA ALA A 50 -14.31 -9.69 3.64
C ALA A 50 -12.95 -10.38 3.70
N ARG A 51 -12.80 -11.34 4.63
CA ARG A 51 -11.66 -12.23 4.70
C ARG A 51 -12.10 -13.65 4.39
N VAL A 52 -11.39 -14.29 3.51
CA VAL A 52 -11.58 -15.72 3.21
C VAL A 52 -10.33 -16.42 3.73
N SER A 53 -10.51 -17.29 4.70
CA SER A 53 -9.39 -17.94 5.39
C SER A 53 -9.41 -19.44 5.20
N LEU A 54 -8.23 -20.04 5.17
CA LEU A 54 -8.06 -21.49 5.16
C LEU A 54 -7.29 -21.86 6.43
N SER A 55 -7.88 -22.68 7.28
CA SER A 55 -7.25 -23.16 8.50
C SER A 55 -7.68 -24.58 8.75
N LYS A 56 -6.69 -25.46 8.99
CA LYS A 56 -6.94 -26.88 9.27
C LYS A 56 -7.87 -27.55 8.25
N GLY A 57 -7.68 -27.22 6.98
CA GLY A 57 -8.46 -27.77 5.88
C GLY A 57 -9.85 -27.15 5.72
N LYS A 58 -10.17 -26.13 6.50
CA LYS A 58 -11.47 -25.46 6.41
C LYS A 58 -11.35 -24.05 5.85
N ILE A 59 -12.24 -23.71 4.95
CA ILE A 59 -12.35 -22.35 4.40
C ILE A 59 -13.49 -21.64 5.12
N SER A 60 -13.22 -20.44 5.59
CA SER A 60 -14.22 -19.60 6.25
C SER A 60 -14.25 -18.20 5.63
N VAL A 61 -15.42 -17.58 5.67
CA VAL A 61 -15.60 -16.22 5.17
C VAL A 61 -16.09 -15.35 6.32
N ILE A 62 -15.39 -14.23 6.54
CA ILE A 62 -15.74 -13.28 7.59
C ILE A 62 -15.91 -11.93 6.93
N ASP A 63 -17.11 -11.35 7.05
CA ASP A 63 -17.35 -9.99 6.56
C ASP A 63 -16.69 -8.97 7.46
N GLY A 64 -16.28 -7.84 6.87
CA GLY A 64 -15.78 -6.73 7.65
C GLY A 64 -16.86 -6.05 8.49
N PRO A 65 -16.49 -5.15 9.38
CA PRO A 65 -15.13 -4.65 9.61
C PRO A 65 -14.26 -5.66 10.38
N PHE A 66 -12.93 -5.48 10.26
CA PHE A 66 -11.95 -6.33 10.96
C PHE A 66 -11.45 -5.60 12.21
N SER A 67 -12.32 -5.44 13.18
CA SER A 67 -12.05 -4.63 14.36
C SER A 67 -10.92 -5.16 15.24
N GLU A 68 -10.59 -6.45 15.13
CA GLU A 68 -9.49 -7.07 15.86
C GLU A 68 -8.12 -6.77 15.24
N ALA A 69 -8.08 -6.29 14.02
CA ALA A 69 -6.83 -5.99 13.35
C ALA A 69 -6.22 -4.71 13.88
N LYS A 70 -4.93 -4.74 14.21
CA LYS A 70 -4.21 -3.55 14.66
C LYS A 70 -3.97 -2.59 13.51
N GLU A 71 -3.65 -3.14 12.34
CA GLU A 71 -3.43 -2.39 11.13
C GLU A 71 -4.11 -3.07 9.97
N VAL A 72 -4.53 -2.28 8.99
CA VAL A 72 -5.12 -2.78 7.76
C VAL A 72 -4.40 -2.15 6.58
N VAL A 73 -4.50 -2.80 5.42
CA VAL A 73 -3.96 -2.24 4.19
C VAL A 73 -4.92 -1.17 3.69
N GLY A 74 -4.42 0.06 3.56
CA GLY A 74 -5.22 1.19 3.09
C GLY A 74 -5.00 1.52 1.62
N GLY A 75 -3.94 0.99 1.04
CA GLY A 75 -3.63 1.25 -0.36
C GLY A 75 -2.36 0.56 -0.79
N TYR A 76 -2.10 0.62 -2.08
CA TYR A 76 -0.91 0.02 -2.66
C TYR A 76 -0.45 0.77 -3.91
N ALA A 77 0.81 0.56 -4.26
CA ALA A 77 1.34 1.05 -5.52
C ALA A 77 2.41 0.08 -6.02
N GLN A 78 2.53 -0.04 -7.34
CA GLN A 78 3.56 -0.86 -7.97
C GLN A 78 4.51 0.03 -8.75
N PHE A 79 5.81 -0.23 -8.59
CA PHE A 79 6.85 0.56 -9.23
C PHE A 79 7.87 -0.32 -9.94
N GLU A 80 8.40 0.22 -11.03
CA GLU A 80 9.61 -0.29 -11.68
C GLU A 80 10.74 0.65 -11.31
N LEU A 81 11.71 0.17 -10.54
CA LEU A 81 12.80 1.00 -10.00
C LEU A 81 14.12 0.23 -10.09
N PRO A 82 15.24 0.94 -10.17
CA PRO A 82 16.54 0.28 -10.34
C PRO A 82 17.05 -0.43 -9.09
N SER A 83 16.56 -0.07 -7.90
CA SER A 83 17.08 -0.65 -6.65
C SER A 83 16.09 -0.53 -5.51
N LYS A 84 16.32 -1.34 -4.48
CA LYS A 84 15.57 -1.25 -3.23
C LYS A 84 15.75 0.12 -2.57
N GLU A 85 16.94 0.69 -2.66
CA GLU A 85 17.24 2.00 -2.08
C GLU A 85 16.37 3.10 -2.70
N GLU A 86 16.15 3.04 -4.02
CA GLU A 86 15.26 3.99 -4.69
C GLU A 86 13.80 3.78 -4.26
N ALA A 87 13.40 2.53 -4.04
CA ALA A 87 12.06 2.23 -3.55
C ALA A 87 11.87 2.78 -2.13
N ILE A 88 12.85 2.61 -1.26
CA ILE A 88 12.80 3.15 0.10
C ILE A 88 12.70 4.67 0.06
N LYS A 89 13.47 5.32 -0.80
CA LYS A 89 13.43 6.76 -0.96
C LYS A 89 12.03 7.25 -1.32
N GLY A 90 11.39 6.58 -2.26
CA GLY A 90 10.02 6.92 -2.66
C GLY A 90 9.02 6.73 -1.52
N ALA A 91 9.18 5.65 -0.75
CA ALA A 91 8.31 5.40 0.40
C ALA A 91 8.49 6.45 1.50
N VAL A 92 9.73 6.87 1.74
CA VAL A 92 10.01 7.95 2.70
C VAL A 92 9.35 9.25 2.26
N GLU A 93 9.48 9.62 1.00
CA GLU A 93 8.83 10.82 0.47
C GLU A 93 7.31 10.76 0.64
N PHE A 94 6.72 9.61 0.38
CA PHE A 94 5.28 9.40 0.57
C PHE A 94 4.87 9.58 2.04
N MET A 95 5.64 9.01 2.96
CA MET A 95 5.38 9.18 4.39
C MET A 95 5.57 10.63 4.85
N GLU A 96 6.52 11.34 4.28
CA GLU A 96 6.72 12.76 4.59
C GLU A 96 5.55 13.62 4.17
N LEU A 97 4.86 13.27 3.08
CA LEU A 97 3.64 13.95 2.69
C LEU A 97 2.56 13.80 3.76
N HIS A 98 2.43 12.60 4.33
CA HIS A 98 1.48 12.36 5.43
C HIS A 98 1.86 13.16 6.67
N LYS A 99 3.13 13.16 7.02
CA LYS A 99 3.62 13.91 8.18
C LYS A 99 3.31 15.41 8.03
N LYS A 100 3.49 15.94 6.83
CA LYS A 100 3.27 17.38 6.56
C LYS A 100 1.80 17.73 6.51
N HIS A 101 1.00 16.93 5.82
CA HIS A 101 -0.39 17.29 5.49
C HIS A 101 -1.45 16.64 6.38
N TRP A 102 -1.08 15.66 7.18
CA TRP A 102 -2.02 14.97 8.08
C TRP A 102 -1.40 14.78 9.47
N PRO A 103 -1.24 15.86 10.23
CA PRO A 103 -0.65 15.76 11.58
C PRO A 103 -1.39 14.75 12.44
N GLY A 104 -0.65 13.90 13.13
CA GLY A 104 -1.23 12.89 14.02
C GLY A 104 -1.57 11.56 13.37
N TRP A 105 -1.62 11.49 12.04
CA TRP A 105 -1.82 10.22 11.37
C TRP A 105 -0.61 9.30 11.59
N GLU A 106 -0.89 8.03 11.84
CA GLU A 106 0.14 7.02 12.02
C GLU A 106 -0.08 5.87 11.06
N GLY A 107 0.99 5.40 10.46
CA GLY A 107 0.96 4.28 9.52
C GLY A 107 2.36 3.94 9.05
N GLU A 108 2.44 2.97 8.16
CA GLU A 108 3.71 2.58 7.56
C GLU A 108 3.51 2.21 6.10
N THR A 109 4.57 2.32 5.34
CA THR A 109 4.62 1.81 3.98
C THR A 109 5.61 0.66 3.95
N GLU A 110 5.12 -0.53 3.70
CA GLU A 110 5.95 -1.72 3.54
C GLU A 110 6.42 -1.77 2.08
N VAL A 111 7.73 -1.93 1.89
CA VAL A 111 8.32 -2.04 0.55
C VAL A 111 8.67 -3.50 0.30
N ARG A 112 8.08 -4.11 -0.72
CA ARG A 112 8.30 -5.52 -1.05
C ARG A 112 8.69 -5.65 -2.51
N GLN A 113 9.83 -6.31 -2.76
CA GLN A 113 10.20 -6.63 -4.13
C GLN A 113 9.26 -7.72 -4.65
N MET A 114 8.74 -7.52 -5.84
CA MET A 114 7.83 -8.48 -6.47
C MET A 114 8.62 -9.59 -7.14
N MET A 115 8.07 -10.80 -7.08
CA MET A 115 8.65 -11.92 -7.79
C MET A 115 8.49 -11.75 -9.29
N GLU A 116 9.49 -12.21 -10.00
CA GLU A 116 9.46 -12.25 -11.47
C GLU A 116 9.64 -13.71 -11.91
N PRO A 117 9.32 -14.02 -13.18
CA PRO A 117 9.55 -15.37 -13.69
C PRO A 117 11.00 -15.77 -13.45
N GLY A 118 11.21 -16.94 -12.85
CA GLY A 118 12.55 -17.43 -12.54
C GLY A 118 12.98 -17.27 -11.10
N ASP A 119 12.28 -16.45 -10.30
CA ASP A 119 12.58 -16.31 -8.88
C ASP A 119 12.24 -17.59 -8.11
N PHE A 120 11.27 -18.34 -8.61
CA PHE A 120 10.99 -19.69 -8.13
C PHE A 120 11.26 -20.69 -9.24
N PRO A 121 11.90 -21.83 -8.93
CA PRO A 121 12.17 -22.87 -9.93
C PRO A 121 10.91 -23.39 -10.63
N ASN A 122 9.76 -23.40 -9.96
CA ASN A 122 8.49 -23.91 -10.48
C ASN A 122 7.49 -22.83 -10.85
N CYS A 123 7.91 -21.59 -10.82
CA CYS A 123 7.05 -20.45 -11.17
C CYS A 123 7.18 -20.20 -12.67
N LYS A 124 6.20 -20.65 -13.44
CA LYS A 124 6.19 -20.51 -14.90
C LYS A 124 4.91 -19.87 -15.40
#